data_c9615b8d5e79ff694e83e361c61907bb
#
_entry.id   c9615b8d5e79ff694e83e361c61907bb
#
_cell.length_a   1.000
_cell.length_b   1.000
_cell.length_c   1.000
_cell.angle_alpha   90.00
_cell.angle_beta   90.00
_cell.angle_gamma   90.00
#
_symmetry.space_group_name_H-M   'P 1'
#
loop_
_entity.id
_entity.type
_entity.pdbx_description
1 polymer ?
#
loop_
_entity_poly.entity_id
_entity_poly.type
_entity_poly.pdbx_seq_one_letter_code
_entity_poly.pdbx_strand_id
1 'polypeptide(L)'
;MRHVVIRGPGGYEQLRIEEAPDPVPSENEVRVSTRGIGVNFADCVVRMGLYQSARELVGWPITPGFEFSGVVSAVGPNVNAYSPGDRVVGVSRFGAYSSEVVTPAALLRPLPQGLDFAQAAGFPVAYLTGWYAVRELVRLRAGQRVLIHSAAGGVGSALIQLCKQSGAFVVGVVGAPHKVAVAKELGADAVIDKSSEDLWSAVERHSPKGYHVVLDGNGAETLKQSYAHLCPTGRLVIYGYHSMLVRGKARANWLKLAWHWLRTPRFDPFTMTNENRGVLAFNLSYLFDEMDLAEVALAELFGGLERGELHALPTQTLPFEEVAEAHRRLHSGASVGKIVLTLPEE
;
A
#
# COMPACT_ATOMS: atom_id res chain seq x y z
N MET A 1 -11.45 -3.79 24.13
CA MET A 1 -10.77 -3.01 23.07
C MET A 1 -11.74 -2.06 22.38
N ARG A 2 -11.22 -1.01 21.78
CA ARG A 2 -11.95 -0.12 20.87
C ARG A 2 -11.57 -0.47 19.43
N HIS A 3 -12.54 -0.55 18.53
CA HIS A 3 -12.25 -0.87 17.13
C HIS A 3 -13.23 -0.18 16.17
N VAL A 4 -12.78 0.05 14.94
CA VAL A 4 -13.64 0.60 13.88
C VAL A 4 -14.42 -0.53 13.24
N VAL A 5 -15.75 -0.43 13.24
CA VAL A 5 -16.66 -1.40 12.63
C VAL A 5 -17.36 -0.79 11.43
N ILE A 6 -17.34 -1.51 10.31
CA ILE A 6 -18.11 -1.20 9.11
C ILE A 6 -19.19 -2.28 8.98
N ARG A 7 -20.46 -1.89 9.18
CA ARG A 7 -21.58 -2.85 9.17
C ARG A 7 -22.14 -3.11 7.77
N GLY A 8 -21.73 -2.32 6.79
CA GLY A 8 -22.11 -2.47 5.38
C GLY A 8 -21.45 -1.42 4.50
N PRO A 9 -21.45 -1.58 3.18
CA PRO A 9 -20.85 -0.65 2.24
C PRO A 9 -21.42 0.76 2.36
N GLY A 10 -20.55 1.78 2.33
CA GLY A 10 -21.06 3.16 2.39
C GLY A 10 -20.00 4.25 2.41
N GLY A 11 -20.44 5.42 2.88
CA GLY A 11 -19.63 6.60 3.04
C GLY A 11 -18.84 6.60 4.35
N TYR A 12 -18.28 7.74 4.71
CA TYR A 12 -17.45 7.90 5.92
C TYR A 12 -18.23 7.62 7.21
N GLU A 13 -19.55 7.77 7.18
CA GLU A 13 -20.48 7.45 8.28
C GLU A 13 -20.52 5.98 8.69
N GLN A 14 -19.95 5.11 7.87
CA GLN A 14 -19.84 3.68 8.17
C GLN A 14 -18.66 3.35 9.10
N LEU A 15 -17.70 4.26 9.25
CA LEU A 15 -16.55 4.09 10.14
C LEU A 15 -16.98 4.41 11.58
N ARG A 16 -17.47 3.42 12.30
CA ARG A 16 -17.99 3.55 13.66
C ARG A 16 -17.03 2.94 14.64
N ILE A 17 -16.66 3.67 15.68
CA ILE A 17 -15.86 3.14 16.78
C ILE A 17 -16.81 2.47 17.76
N GLU A 18 -16.57 1.21 18.04
CA GLU A 18 -17.34 0.39 18.96
C GLU A 18 -16.39 -0.24 20.02
N GLU A 19 -16.94 -0.66 21.14
CA GLU A 19 -16.22 -1.39 22.18
C GLU A 19 -16.50 -2.88 22.05
N ALA A 20 -15.49 -3.70 22.32
CA ALA A 20 -15.59 -5.14 22.35
C ALA A 20 -14.61 -5.70 23.42
N PRO A 21 -14.79 -6.95 23.89
CA PRO A 21 -13.78 -7.64 24.67
C PRO A 21 -12.44 -7.70 23.93
N ASP A 22 -11.34 -7.70 24.69
CA ASP A 22 -10.02 -7.90 24.09
C ASP A 22 -9.92 -9.28 23.46
N PRO A 23 -9.35 -9.39 22.25
CA PRO A 23 -9.16 -10.69 21.61
C PRO A 23 -8.09 -11.51 22.35
N VAL A 24 -8.29 -12.82 22.40
CA VAL A 24 -7.33 -13.75 23.01
C VAL A 24 -6.47 -14.35 21.89
N PRO A 25 -5.12 -14.24 21.96
CA PRO A 25 -4.25 -14.84 20.97
C PRO A 25 -4.31 -16.36 21.04
N SER A 26 -4.39 -17.02 19.88
CA SER A 26 -4.25 -18.46 19.77
C SER A 26 -2.79 -18.91 19.87
N GLU A 27 -2.52 -20.20 19.70
CA GLU A 27 -1.22 -20.82 20.05
C GLU A 27 0.02 -20.11 19.48
N ASN A 28 -0.04 -19.65 18.23
CA ASN A 28 1.09 -19.03 17.52
C ASN A 28 0.89 -17.52 17.26
N GLU A 29 -0.05 -16.91 17.96
CA GLU A 29 -0.41 -15.51 17.78
C GLU A 29 0.07 -14.62 18.92
N VAL A 30 0.17 -13.34 18.62
CA VAL A 30 0.53 -12.28 19.54
C VAL A 30 -0.57 -11.24 19.53
N ARG A 31 -0.97 -10.79 20.71
CA ARG A 31 -1.83 -9.60 20.89
C ARG A 31 -0.96 -8.39 21.12
N VAL A 32 -1.26 -7.33 20.37
CA VAL A 32 -0.53 -6.05 20.42
C VAL A 32 -1.48 -4.92 20.77
N SER A 33 -1.17 -4.19 21.82
CA SER A 33 -1.80 -2.91 22.15
C SER A 33 -1.26 -1.85 21.18
N THR A 34 -2.10 -1.39 20.27
CA THR A 34 -1.68 -0.54 19.16
C THR A 34 -1.39 0.90 19.61
N ARG A 35 -0.37 1.50 19.00
CA ARG A 35 0.01 2.92 19.15
C ARG A 35 -0.05 3.67 17.83
N GLY A 36 0.18 2.97 16.73
CA GLY A 36 0.07 3.49 15.37
C GLY A 36 -0.65 2.49 14.47
N ILE A 37 -1.52 2.98 13.59
CA ILE A 37 -2.27 2.19 12.61
C ILE A 37 -2.14 2.85 11.24
N GLY A 38 -1.52 2.17 10.29
CA GLY A 38 -1.35 2.68 8.93
C GLY A 38 -2.66 2.66 8.13
N VAL A 39 -2.97 3.79 7.50
CA VAL A 39 -4.16 3.93 6.66
C VAL A 39 -3.79 3.71 5.20
N ASN A 40 -4.51 2.83 4.53
CA ASN A 40 -4.28 2.43 3.15
C ASN A 40 -5.48 2.75 2.24
N PHE A 41 -5.22 2.96 0.95
CA PHE A 41 -6.30 3.17 -0.01
C PHE A 41 -7.25 1.96 -0.09
N ALA A 42 -6.72 0.76 0.15
CA ALA A 42 -7.48 -0.48 0.27
C ALA A 42 -8.59 -0.37 1.33
N ASP A 43 -8.34 0.30 2.48
CA ASP A 43 -9.33 0.51 3.53
C ASP A 43 -10.53 1.35 3.04
N CYS A 44 -10.26 2.35 2.18
CA CYS A 44 -11.33 3.12 1.53
C CYS A 44 -12.16 2.22 0.59
N VAL A 45 -11.51 1.29 -0.13
CA VAL A 45 -12.17 0.35 -1.04
C VAL A 45 -12.98 -0.68 -0.25
N VAL A 46 -12.45 -1.17 0.87
CA VAL A 46 -13.18 -2.02 1.84
C VAL A 46 -14.44 -1.30 2.30
N ARG A 47 -14.33 -0.07 2.82
CA ARG A 47 -15.48 0.71 3.30
C ARG A 47 -16.56 0.89 2.24
N MET A 48 -16.19 1.05 0.97
CA MET A 48 -17.14 1.17 -0.14
C MET A 48 -17.75 -0.15 -0.58
N GLY A 49 -17.31 -1.30 -0.03
CA GLY A 49 -17.76 -2.63 -0.40
C GLY A 49 -17.23 -3.14 -1.74
N LEU A 50 -16.15 -2.55 -2.23
CA LEU A 50 -15.58 -2.87 -3.54
C LEU A 50 -14.33 -3.77 -3.44
N TYR A 51 -13.82 -4.04 -2.23
CA TYR A 51 -12.66 -4.88 -2.01
C TYR A 51 -13.08 -6.36 -1.97
N GLN A 52 -12.74 -7.10 -3.01
CA GLN A 52 -13.24 -8.46 -3.23
C GLN A 52 -12.87 -9.40 -2.07
N SER A 53 -11.60 -9.45 -1.67
CA SER A 53 -11.15 -10.33 -0.60
C SER A 53 -11.80 -10.02 0.76
N ALA A 54 -12.15 -8.76 1.06
CA ALA A 54 -12.90 -8.43 2.27
C ALA A 54 -14.31 -9.06 2.27
N ARG A 55 -14.97 -9.09 1.11
CA ARG A 55 -16.29 -9.69 0.97
C ARG A 55 -16.26 -11.22 1.01
N GLU A 56 -15.22 -11.81 0.41
CA GLU A 56 -15.08 -13.27 0.29
C GLU A 56 -14.57 -13.92 1.57
N LEU A 57 -13.60 -13.29 2.25
CA LEU A 57 -12.91 -13.88 3.39
C LEU A 57 -13.52 -13.51 4.75
N VAL A 58 -14.18 -12.34 4.84
CA VAL A 58 -14.73 -11.84 6.11
C VAL A 58 -16.22 -11.53 6.02
N GLY A 59 -16.63 -10.76 5.00
CA GLY A 59 -17.99 -10.24 4.90
C GLY A 59 -18.24 -9.03 5.82
N TRP A 60 -19.52 -8.84 6.21
CA TRP A 60 -19.95 -7.74 7.08
C TRP A 60 -20.55 -8.31 8.37
N PRO A 61 -20.33 -7.69 9.55
CA PRO A 61 -19.48 -6.51 9.78
C PRO A 61 -17.98 -6.80 9.63
N ILE A 62 -17.19 -5.77 9.30
CA ILE A 62 -15.73 -5.88 9.19
C ILE A 62 -15.02 -4.75 9.93
N THR A 63 -13.90 -5.04 10.57
CA THR A 63 -12.90 -4.07 11.02
C THR A 63 -11.81 -3.99 9.95
N PRO A 64 -11.59 -2.83 9.31
CA PRO A 64 -10.55 -2.68 8.28
C PRO A 64 -9.15 -2.58 8.90
N GLY A 65 -8.13 -2.32 8.04
CA GLY A 65 -6.75 -2.10 8.44
C GLY A 65 -5.86 -3.32 8.22
N PHE A 66 -4.64 -3.05 7.78
CA PHE A 66 -3.69 -4.08 7.35
C PHE A 66 -2.34 -3.99 8.05
N GLU A 67 -2.05 -2.90 8.79
CA GLU A 67 -0.75 -2.67 9.40
C GLU A 67 -0.88 -1.82 10.67
N PHE A 68 0.01 -2.06 11.59
CA PHE A 68 0.02 -1.41 12.90
C PHE A 68 1.41 -1.47 13.53
N SER A 69 1.59 -0.69 14.59
CA SER A 69 2.70 -0.76 15.53
C SER A 69 2.18 -0.59 16.95
N GLY A 70 2.89 -1.12 17.92
CA GLY A 70 2.45 -1.04 19.31
C GLY A 70 3.33 -1.83 20.25
N VAL A 71 2.75 -2.21 21.38
CA VAL A 71 3.41 -2.96 22.45
C VAL A 71 2.70 -4.31 22.62
N VAL A 72 3.45 -5.38 22.67
CA VAL A 72 2.91 -6.72 22.95
C VAL A 72 2.20 -6.73 24.30
N SER A 73 0.92 -7.10 24.30
CA SER A 73 0.09 -7.18 25.52
C SER A 73 -0.15 -8.63 25.99
N ALA A 74 -0.13 -9.60 25.07
CA ALA A 74 -0.19 -11.02 25.39
C ALA A 74 0.41 -11.86 24.25
N VAL A 75 0.83 -13.09 24.59
CA VAL A 75 1.36 -14.06 23.61
C VAL A 75 0.66 -15.40 23.77
N GLY A 76 0.50 -16.12 22.67
CA GLY A 76 0.04 -17.50 22.68
C GLY A 76 1.11 -18.46 23.22
N PRO A 77 0.72 -19.65 23.68
CA PRO A 77 1.62 -20.58 24.40
C PRO A 77 2.83 -21.08 23.61
N ASN A 78 2.77 -21.07 22.30
CA ASN A 78 3.88 -21.52 21.44
C ASN A 78 4.79 -20.36 20.98
N VAL A 79 4.50 -19.12 21.36
CA VAL A 79 5.29 -17.95 20.97
C VAL A 79 6.46 -17.75 21.95
N ASN A 80 7.67 -17.91 21.44
CA ASN A 80 8.91 -17.72 22.23
C ASN A 80 9.72 -16.49 21.76
N ALA A 81 9.36 -15.91 20.62
CA ALA A 81 10.11 -14.80 20.01
C ALA A 81 9.74 -13.42 20.57
N TYR A 82 8.61 -13.32 21.28
CA TYR A 82 8.08 -12.08 21.83
C TYR A 82 7.60 -12.25 23.26
N SER A 83 7.64 -11.17 24.02
CA SER A 83 7.17 -11.10 25.39
C SER A 83 6.30 -9.84 25.59
N PRO A 84 5.33 -9.84 26.53
CA PRO A 84 4.62 -8.63 26.92
C PRO A 84 5.60 -7.49 27.28
N GLY A 85 5.35 -6.30 26.70
CA GLY A 85 6.22 -5.14 26.82
C GLY A 85 7.11 -4.89 25.59
N ASP A 86 7.28 -5.87 24.69
CA ASP A 86 8.08 -5.69 23.48
C ASP A 86 7.41 -4.68 22.53
N ARG A 87 8.22 -3.78 21.97
CA ARG A 87 7.78 -2.81 20.96
C ARG A 87 7.88 -3.43 19.58
N VAL A 88 6.76 -3.48 18.88
CA VAL A 88 6.65 -4.21 17.61
C VAL A 88 5.94 -3.40 16.53
N VAL A 89 6.15 -3.80 15.30
CA VAL A 89 5.39 -3.40 14.12
C VAL A 89 4.99 -4.65 13.35
N GLY A 90 3.80 -4.63 12.74
CA GLY A 90 3.31 -5.80 12.05
C GLY A 90 2.21 -5.54 11.05
N VAL A 91 1.78 -6.63 10.43
CA VAL A 91 0.66 -6.66 9.49
C VAL A 91 -0.40 -7.65 9.93
N SER A 92 -1.63 -7.40 9.46
CA SER A 92 -2.76 -8.33 9.63
C SER A 92 -3.62 -8.32 8.37
N ARG A 93 -4.27 -9.43 8.09
CA ARG A 93 -5.30 -9.46 7.04
C ARG A 93 -6.60 -8.91 7.60
N PHE A 94 -6.82 -7.61 7.51
CA PHE A 94 -7.88 -6.85 8.17
C PHE A 94 -7.70 -6.79 9.71
N GLY A 95 -8.55 -6.03 10.37
CA GLY A 95 -8.61 -5.95 11.83
C GLY A 95 -7.66 -4.95 12.50
N ALA A 96 -6.72 -4.34 11.77
CA ALA A 96 -5.74 -3.45 12.38
C ALA A 96 -6.33 -2.12 12.91
N TYR A 97 -7.54 -1.73 12.50
CA TYR A 97 -8.20 -0.55 13.06
C TYR A 97 -8.81 -0.85 14.44
N SER A 98 -7.96 -1.26 15.35
CA SER A 98 -8.31 -1.67 16.71
C SER A 98 -7.26 -1.22 17.71
N SER A 99 -7.66 -0.98 18.95
CA SER A 99 -6.72 -0.72 20.05
C SER A 99 -5.95 -1.98 20.47
N GLU A 100 -6.49 -3.16 20.21
CA GLU A 100 -5.83 -4.46 20.41
C GLU A 100 -5.95 -5.28 19.13
N VAL A 101 -4.83 -5.73 18.58
CA VAL A 101 -4.75 -6.55 17.37
C VAL A 101 -4.11 -7.89 17.68
N VAL A 102 -4.70 -8.98 17.20
CA VAL A 102 -4.10 -10.31 17.24
C VAL A 102 -3.61 -10.66 15.84
N THR A 103 -2.38 -11.15 15.73
CA THR A 103 -1.74 -11.55 14.48
C THR A 103 -0.76 -12.71 14.72
N PRO A 104 -0.49 -13.57 13.72
CA PRO A 104 0.59 -14.54 13.79
C PRO A 104 1.94 -13.90 14.12
N ALA A 105 2.72 -14.51 15.02
CA ALA A 105 4.03 -14.02 15.43
C ALA A 105 4.99 -13.81 14.25
N ALA A 106 4.89 -14.61 13.20
CA ALA A 106 5.69 -14.51 11.97
C ALA A 106 5.47 -13.19 11.21
N LEU A 107 4.33 -12.54 11.38
CA LEU A 107 3.97 -11.27 10.75
C LEU A 107 4.38 -10.03 11.56
N LEU A 108 5.05 -10.22 12.69
CA LEU A 108 5.61 -9.16 13.51
C LEU A 108 7.11 -8.99 13.29
N ARG A 109 7.58 -7.79 13.52
CA ARG A 109 9.02 -7.46 13.64
C ARG A 109 9.22 -6.54 14.84
N PRO A 110 10.38 -6.60 15.51
CA PRO A 110 10.73 -5.60 16.50
C PRO A 110 10.64 -4.19 15.91
N LEU A 111 10.23 -3.22 16.69
CA LEU A 111 10.21 -1.83 16.25
C LEU A 111 11.64 -1.37 15.97
N PRO A 112 11.97 -0.93 14.74
CA PRO A 112 13.33 -0.51 14.40
C PRO A 112 13.81 0.67 15.26
N GLN A 113 15.08 0.65 15.61
CA GLN A 113 15.68 1.75 16.37
C GLN A 113 15.58 3.08 15.58
N GLY A 114 15.29 4.15 16.29
CA GLY A 114 15.18 5.50 15.69
C GLY A 114 13.83 5.81 15.04
N LEU A 115 12.91 4.84 14.94
CA LEU A 115 11.53 5.10 14.51
C LEU A 115 10.58 5.22 15.70
N ASP A 116 9.64 6.14 15.58
CA ASP A 116 8.46 6.16 16.43
C ASP A 116 7.39 5.17 15.93
N PHE A 117 6.34 4.94 16.73
CA PHE A 117 5.27 4.04 16.36
C PHE A 117 4.53 4.47 15.09
N ALA A 118 4.34 5.76 14.85
CA ALA A 118 3.63 6.25 13.68
C ALA A 118 4.45 6.00 12.40
N GLN A 119 5.73 6.29 12.42
CA GLN A 119 6.64 6.02 11.30
C GLN A 119 6.70 4.53 10.98
N ALA A 120 6.82 3.70 12.02
CA ALA A 120 6.87 2.24 11.85
C ALA A 120 5.56 1.66 11.32
N ALA A 121 4.39 2.12 11.81
CA ALA A 121 3.09 1.67 11.33
C ALA A 121 2.82 2.02 9.85
N GLY A 122 3.46 3.06 9.32
CA GLY A 122 3.32 3.47 7.92
C GLY A 122 4.22 2.71 6.93
N PHE A 123 5.05 1.79 7.40
CA PHE A 123 6.06 1.13 6.57
C PHE A 123 5.58 -0.18 5.92
N PRO A 124 5.02 -1.16 6.62
CA PRO A 124 4.91 -2.53 6.13
C PRO A 124 4.14 -2.69 4.83
N VAL A 125 2.88 -2.25 4.76
CA VAL A 125 2.00 -2.51 3.60
C VAL A 125 2.49 -1.84 2.33
N ALA A 126 2.99 -0.60 2.44
CA ALA A 126 3.52 0.12 1.30
C ALA A 126 4.75 -0.58 0.71
N TYR A 127 5.66 -1.01 1.59
CA TYR A 127 6.88 -1.70 1.19
C TYR A 127 6.65 -3.14 0.75
N LEU A 128 5.77 -3.90 1.40
CA LEU A 128 5.37 -5.24 0.94
C LEU A 128 4.75 -5.20 -0.46
N THR A 129 3.88 -4.21 -0.73
CA THR A 129 3.32 -4.01 -2.08
C THR A 129 4.43 -3.73 -3.09
N GLY A 130 5.36 -2.85 -2.74
CA GLY A 130 6.50 -2.52 -3.59
C GLY A 130 7.45 -3.71 -3.79
N TRP A 131 7.79 -4.40 -2.73
CA TRP A 131 8.68 -5.57 -2.74
C TRP A 131 8.12 -6.67 -3.65
N TYR A 132 6.86 -7.03 -3.46
CA TYR A 132 6.20 -8.05 -4.30
C TYR A 132 6.23 -7.67 -5.79
N ALA A 133 5.94 -6.40 -6.09
CA ALA A 133 5.98 -5.91 -7.47
C ALA A 133 7.37 -6.00 -8.10
N VAL A 134 8.43 -5.54 -7.40
CA VAL A 134 9.75 -5.35 -8.02
C VAL A 134 10.73 -6.49 -7.79
N ARG A 135 10.58 -7.27 -6.71
CA ARG A 135 11.43 -8.41 -6.38
C ARG A 135 10.84 -9.72 -6.90
N GLU A 136 9.58 -9.97 -6.59
CA GLU A 136 8.93 -11.23 -6.90
C GLU A 136 8.41 -11.26 -8.35
N LEU A 137 7.59 -10.30 -8.75
CA LEU A 137 6.94 -10.34 -10.05
C LEU A 137 7.85 -9.98 -11.22
N VAL A 138 8.64 -8.90 -11.13
CA VAL A 138 9.44 -8.43 -12.29
C VAL A 138 10.93 -8.71 -12.17
N ARG A 139 11.46 -8.97 -10.98
CA ARG A 139 12.90 -9.20 -10.73
C ARG A 139 13.73 -8.08 -11.35
N LEU A 140 13.47 -6.85 -10.90
CA LEU A 140 14.05 -5.63 -11.44
C LEU A 140 15.59 -5.67 -11.40
N ARG A 141 16.24 -5.19 -12.47
CA ARG A 141 17.70 -5.20 -12.64
C ARG A 141 18.26 -3.80 -12.78
N ALA A 142 19.53 -3.65 -12.44
CA ALA A 142 20.26 -2.39 -12.63
C ALA A 142 20.18 -1.88 -14.08
N GLY A 143 20.08 -0.57 -14.24
CA GLY A 143 20.00 0.10 -15.55
C GLY A 143 18.63 0.03 -16.23
N GLN A 144 17.67 -0.73 -15.70
CA GLN A 144 16.31 -0.73 -16.25
C GLN A 144 15.59 0.60 -15.95
N ARG A 145 14.75 1.02 -16.88
CA ARG A 145 13.94 2.25 -16.75
C ARG A 145 12.56 1.90 -16.23
N VAL A 146 12.15 2.58 -15.17
CA VAL A 146 10.89 2.33 -14.48
C VAL A 146 10.03 3.58 -14.47
N LEU A 147 8.76 3.46 -14.82
CA LEU A 147 7.74 4.51 -14.65
C LEU A 147 6.87 4.15 -13.45
N ILE A 148 6.72 5.08 -12.50
CA ILE A 148 5.90 4.88 -11.30
C ILE A 148 4.78 5.92 -11.28
N HIS A 149 3.54 5.47 -11.42
CA HIS A 149 2.37 6.33 -11.22
C HIS A 149 2.13 6.60 -9.73
N SER A 150 1.60 7.80 -9.42
CA SER A 150 1.32 8.23 -8.03
C SER A 150 2.55 8.15 -7.11
N ALA A 151 3.70 8.57 -7.63
CA ALA A 151 5.03 8.37 -7.07
C ALA A 151 5.25 8.96 -5.66
N ALA A 152 4.50 9.97 -5.24
CA ALA A 152 4.58 10.56 -3.90
C ALA A 152 3.52 10.03 -2.92
N GLY A 153 2.72 9.02 -3.29
CA GLY A 153 1.83 8.30 -2.37
C GLY A 153 2.58 7.19 -1.63
N GLY A 154 1.95 6.55 -0.63
CA GLY A 154 2.61 5.53 0.19
C GLY A 154 3.35 4.46 -0.62
N VAL A 155 2.64 3.71 -1.47
CA VAL A 155 3.26 2.66 -2.31
C VAL A 155 4.24 3.25 -3.33
N GLY A 156 3.90 4.39 -3.97
CA GLY A 156 4.80 5.05 -4.94
C GLY A 156 6.14 5.47 -4.32
N SER A 157 6.11 5.99 -3.10
CA SER A 157 7.31 6.36 -2.33
C SER A 157 8.19 5.15 -1.97
N ALA A 158 7.57 4.04 -1.57
CA ALA A 158 8.27 2.78 -1.32
C ALA A 158 8.88 2.20 -2.62
N LEU A 159 8.13 2.23 -3.72
CA LEU A 159 8.58 1.78 -5.04
C LEU A 159 9.79 2.56 -5.55
N ILE A 160 9.84 3.89 -5.36
CA ILE A 160 11.03 4.68 -5.71
C ILE A 160 12.25 4.11 -5.01
N GLN A 161 12.22 3.94 -3.69
CA GLN A 161 13.36 3.46 -2.92
C GLN A 161 13.77 2.04 -3.33
N LEU A 162 12.83 1.11 -3.46
CA LEU A 162 13.11 -0.28 -3.87
C LEU A 162 13.68 -0.37 -5.30
N CYS A 163 13.19 0.47 -6.23
CA CYS A 163 13.74 0.54 -7.58
C CYS A 163 15.16 1.14 -7.57
N LYS A 164 15.41 2.17 -6.76
CA LYS A 164 16.75 2.75 -6.61
C LYS A 164 17.73 1.77 -5.98
N GLN A 165 17.33 1.01 -4.97
CA GLN A 165 18.13 -0.07 -4.39
C GLN A 165 18.52 -1.14 -5.44
N SER A 166 17.66 -1.36 -6.44
CA SER A 166 17.95 -2.25 -7.58
C SER A 166 18.84 -1.62 -8.67
N GLY A 167 19.26 -0.36 -8.52
CA GLY A 167 20.02 0.38 -9.52
C GLY A 167 19.24 0.79 -10.78
N ALA A 168 17.91 0.89 -10.69
CA ALA A 168 17.07 1.31 -11.81
C ALA A 168 17.08 2.83 -11.99
N PHE A 169 16.77 3.29 -13.21
CA PHE A 169 16.44 4.68 -13.51
C PHE A 169 14.92 4.90 -13.33
N VAL A 170 14.56 5.74 -12.38
CA VAL A 170 13.17 5.92 -11.94
C VAL A 170 12.59 7.24 -12.45
N VAL A 171 11.48 7.16 -13.16
CA VAL A 171 10.63 8.28 -13.54
C VAL A 171 9.35 8.23 -12.72
N GLY A 172 9.16 9.20 -11.82
CA GLY A 172 7.98 9.30 -10.97
C GLY A 172 6.92 10.23 -11.58
N VAL A 173 5.66 9.84 -11.54
CA VAL A 173 4.53 10.69 -11.95
C VAL A 173 3.79 11.17 -10.71
N VAL A 174 3.64 12.48 -10.57
CA VAL A 174 2.87 13.13 -9.50
C VAL A 174 1.72 13.95 -10.07
N GLY A 175 0.77 14.34 -9.23
CA GLY A 175 -0.42 15.07 -9.66
C GLY A 175 -0.51 16.49 -9.10
N ALA A 176 0.56 17.01 -8.52
CA ALA A 176 0.60 18.39 -7.99
C ALA A 176 2.05 18.83 -7.74
N PRO A 177 2.36 20.15 -7.88
CA PRO A 177 3.73 20.68 -7.77
C PRO A 177 4.42 20.37 -6.44
N HIS A 178 3.71 20.44 -5.31
CA HIS A 178 4.27 20.19 -3.97
C HIS A 178 4.75 18.73 -3.77
N LYS A 179 4.37 17.82 -4.65
CA LYS A 179 4.76 16.39 -4.62
C LYS A 179 6.06 16.11 -5.37
N VAL A 180 6.52 17.07 -6.19
CA VAL A 180 7.73 16.91 -7.02
C VAL A 180 8.98 16.78 -6.16
N ALA A 181 9.12 17.66 -5.17
CA ALA A 181 10.27 17.65 -4.26
C ALA A 181 10.37 16.32 -3.51
N VAL A 182 9.25 15.84 -2.96
CA VAL A 182 9.19 14.57 -2.22
C VAL A 182 9.65 13.38 -3.08
N ALA A 183 9.15 13.26 -4.32
CA ALA A 183 9.56 12.17 -5.19
C ALA A 183 11.06 12.22 -5.55
N LYS A 184 11.62 13.43 -5.70
CA LYS A 184 13.06 13.62 -5.92
C LYS A 184 13.91 13.27 -4.69
N GLU A 185 13.49 13.70 -3.51
CA GLU A 185 14.17 13.41 -2.23
C GLU A 185 14.21 11.89 -1.95
N LEU A 186 13.17 11.16 -2.37
CA LEU A 186 13.12 9.69 -2.28
C LEU A 186 14.01 9.00 -3.32
N GLY A 187 14.63 9.74 -4.25
CA GLY A 187 15.60 9.23 -5.21
C GLY A 187 15.09 9.06 -6.64
N ALA A 188 13.91 9.57 -7.01
CA ALA A 188 13.48 9.55 -8.41
C ALA A 188 14.43 10.37 -9.30
N ASP A 189 14.93 9.77 -10.40
CA ASP A 189 15.87 10.42 -11.32
C ASP A 189 15.19 11.53 -12.15
N ALA A 190 13.90 11.35 -12.43
CA ALA A 190 13.05 12.36 -13.06
C ALA A 190 11.64 12.31 -12.47
N VAL A 191 10.96 13.46 -12.43
CA VAL A 191 9.59 13.57 -11.95
C VAL A 191 8.74 14.35 -12.94
N ILE A 192 7.62 13.78 -13.33
CA ILE A 192 6.61 14.39 -14.22
C ILE A 192 5.45 14.88 -13.34
N ASP A 193 5.19 16.19 -13.35
CA ASP A 193 3.98 16.75 -12.76
C ASP A 193 2.89 16.85 -13.84
N LYS A 194 2.00 15.86 -13.87
CA LYS A 194 0.89 15.81 -14.82
C LYS A 194 -0.16 16.92 -14.66
N SER A 195 -0.03 17.79 -13.65
CA SER A 195 -0.88 18.96 -13.53
C SER A 195 -0.37 20.15 -14.32
N SER A 196 0.90 20.15 -14.71
CA SER A 196 1.60 21.26 -15.39
C SER A 196 2.03 20.93 -16.82
N GLU A 197 2.11 19.65 -17.20
CA GLU A 197 2.51 19.21 -18.54
C GLU A 197 1.72 18.00 -19.01
N ASP A 198 1.74 17.74 -20.33
CA ASP A 198 1.12 16.55 -20.89
C ASP A 198 1.89 15.30 -20.46
N LEU A 199 1.18 14.41 -19.76
CA LEU A 199 1.76 13.23 -19.14
C LEU A 199 2.49 12.35 -20.16
N TRP A 200 1.85 12.03 -21.28
CA TRP A 200 2.37 11.00 -22.17
C TRP A 200 3.50 11.51 -23.04
N SER A 201 3.45 12.77 -23.45
CA SER A 201 4.59 13.45 -24.11
C SER A 201 5.81 13.51 -23.19
N ALA A 202 5.60 13.77 -21.89
CA ALA A 202 6.69 13.76 -20.93
C ALA A 202 7.23 12.34 -20.67
N VAL A 203 6.36 11.34 -20.58
CA VAL A 203 6.75 9.92 -20.44
C VAL A 203 7.63 9.49 -21.62
N GLU A 204 7.24 9.81 -22.86
CA GLU A 204 8.03 9.50 -24.05
C GLU A 204 9.38 10.25 -24.06
N ARG A 205 9.39 11.52 -23.71
CA ARG A 205 10.62 12.36 -23.64
C ARG A 205 11.64 11.77 -22.67
N HIS A 206 11.20 11.26 -21.51
CA HIS A 206 12.08 10.65 -20.51
C HIS A 206 12.55 9.25 -20.90
N SER A 207 11.83 8.52 -21.73
CA SER A 207 12.23 7.20 -22.23
C SER A 207 11.73 6.94 -23.64
N PRO A 208 12.39 7.50 -24.68
CA PRO A 208 11.95 7.36 -26.07
C PRO A 208 11.91 5.92 -26.58
N LYS A 209 12.67 5.01 -25.95
CA LYS A 209 12.69 3.57 -26.28
C LYS A 209 11.69 2.76 -25.44
N GLY A 210 10.86 3.42 -24.62
CA GLY A 210 9.92 2.80 -23.70
C GLY A 210 10.54 2.36 -22.37
N TYR A 211 9.70 1.87 -21.46
CA TYR A 211 10.04 1.47 -20.11
C TYR A 211 10.13 -0.04 -19.97
N HIS A 212 11.09 -0.52 -19.18
CA HIS A 212 11.20 -1.94 -18.84
C HIS A 212 10.12 -2.36 -17.83
N VAL A 213 9.72 -1.44 -16.95
CA VAL A 213 8.66 -1.67 -15.98
C VAL A 213 7.80 -0.42 -15.85
N VAL A 214 6.49 -0.59 -15.89
CA VAL A 214 5.52 0.44 -15.49
C VAL A 214 4.73 -0.07 -14.29
N LEU A 215 4.75 0.69 -13.20
CA LEU A 215 4.10 0.37 -11.93
C LEU A 215 2.85 1.25 -11.79
N ASP A 216 1.68 0.63 -11.91
CA ASP A 216 0.40 1.33 -12.08
C ASP A 216 -0.60 0.98 -10.97
N GLY A 217 -0.85 1.94 -10.06
CA GLY A 217 -1.91 1.89 -9.07
C GLY A 217 -3.16 2.67 -9.47
N ASN A 218 -3.15 3.35 -10.65
CA ASN A 218 -4.26 4.19 -11.09
C ASN A 218 -5.41 3.39 -11.70
N GLY A 219 -5.09 2.43 -12.56
CA GLY A 219 -6.09 1.61 -13.23
C GLY A 219 -6.57 2.20 -14.56
N ALA A 220 -7.88 2.11 -14.83
CA ALA A 220 -8.50 2.33 -16.14
C ALA A 220 -8.06 3.58 -16.90
N GLU A 221 -7.69 4.67 -16.24
CA GLU A 221 -7.28 5.92 -16.90
C GLU A 221 -5.88 5.83 -17.53
N THR A 222 -5.00 4.99 -16.99
CA THR A 222 -3.59 4.95 -17.39
C THR A 222 -3.18 3.64 -18.08
N LEU A 223 -3.82 2.52 -17.79
CA LEU A 223 -3.39 1.19 -18.21
C LEU A 223 -3.09 1.05 -19.72
N LYS A 224 -3.93 1.62 -20.59
CA LYS A 224 -3.73 1.52 -22.04
C LYS A 224 -2.42 2.18 -22.48
N GLN A 225 -2.18 3.38 -21.99
CA GLN A 225 -0.98 4.14 -22.31
C GLN A 225 0.25 3.61 -21.56
N SER A 226 0.08 3.16 -20.31
CA SER A 226 1.13 2.49 -19.55
C SER A 226 1.67 1.27 -20.30
N TYR A 227 0.79 0.47 -20.88
CA TYR A 227 1.18 -0.66 -21.73
C TYR A 227 1.85 -0.22 -23.05
N ALA A 228 1.31 0.80 -23.71
CA ALA A 228 1.84 1.31 -24.99
C ALA A 228 3.30 1.83 -24.86
N HIS A 229 3.66 2.38 -23.69
CA HIS A 229 5.01 2.90 -23.42
C HIS A 229 5.99 1.85 -22.88
N LEU A 230 5.63 0.55 -22.87
CA LEU A 230 6.60 -0.51 -22.59
C LEU A 230 7.56 -0.70 -23.76
N CYS A 231 8.85 -0.90 -23.47
CA CYS A 231 9.79 -1.43 -24.47
C CYS A 231 9.53 -2.94 -24.71
N PRO A 232 10.07 -3.56 -25.76
CA PRO A 232 10.14 -5.01 -25.86
C PRO A 232 10.78 -5.62 -24.60
N THR A 233 10.25 -6.72 -24.09
CA THR A 233 10.54 -7.32 -22.79
C THR A 233 10.02 -6.55 -21.56
N GLY A 234 9.31 -5.44 -21.77
CA GLY A 234 8.75 -4.63 -20.69
C GLY A 234 7.55 -5.29 -20.02
N ARG A 235 7.31 -4.90 -18.75
CA ARG A 235 6.20 -5.41 -17.95
C ARG A 235 5.40 -4.27 -17.31
N LEU A 236 4.08 -4.36 -17.46
CA LEU A 236 3.13 -3.53 -16.70
C LEU A 236 2.71 -4.29 -15.45
N VAL A 237 2.90 -3.68 -14.28
CA VAL A 237 2.44 -4.25 -13.00
C VAL A 237 1.29 -3.41 -12.47
N ILE A 238 0.14 -4.04 -12.27
CA ILE A 238 -1.10 -3.41 -11.81
C ILE A 238 -1.34 -3.83 -10.35
N TYR A 239 -1.38 -2.85 -9.43
CA TYR A 239 -1.61 -3.07 -8.00
C TYR A 239 -2.74 -2.23 -7.42
N GLY A 240 -3.50 -1.53 -8.27
CA GLY A 240 -4.61 -0.70 -7.81
C GLY A 240 -5.46 -0.14 -8.95
N TYR A 241 -6.62 0.39 -8.56
CA TYR A 241 -7.62 0.96 -9.47
C TYR A 241 -8.20 2.27 -8.94
N HIS A 242 -7.38 3.12 -8.31
CA HIS A 242 -7.91 4.29 -7.61
C HIS A 242 -8.59 5.32 -8.52
N SER A 243 -8.26 5.38 -9.83
CA SER A 243 -8.92 6.26 -10.78
C SER A 243 -10.41 5.93 -11.00
N MET A 244 -10.80 4.68 -10.74
CA MET A 244 -12.21 4.26 -10.84
C MET A 244 -13.10 4.93 -9.78
N LEU A 245 -12.52 5.39 -8.67
CA LEU A 245 -13.24 6.09 -7.62
C LEU A 245 -13.27 7.59 -7.88
N VAL A 246 -14.34 8.27 -7.45
CA VAL A 246 -14.45 9.73 -7.57
C VAL A 246 -13.73 10.36 -6.40
N ARG A 247 -12.69 11.16 -6.66
CA ARG A 247 -11.93 11.86 -5.63
C ARG A 247 -12.85 12.67 -4.71
N GLY A 248 -12.63 12.56 -3.41
CA GLY A 248 -13.39 13.30 -2.39
C GLY A 248 -14.85 12.88 -2.21
N LYS A 249 -15.37 11.90 -2.96
CA LYS A 249 -16.73 11.38 -2.78
C LYS A 249 -16.73 10.20 -1.80
N ALA A 250 -17.58 10.31 -0.78
CA ALA A 250 -17.65 9.29 0.28
C ALA A 250 -18.13 7.93 -0.21
N ARG A 251 -19.00 7.89 -1.23
CA ARG A 251 -19.63 6.68 -1.75
C ARG A 251 -19.18 6.39 -3.18
N ALA A 252 -19.23 5.11 -3.56
CA ALA A 252 -18.98 4.67 -4.91
C ALA A 252 -19.99 5.28 -5.90
N ASN A 253 -19.50 5.75 -7.03
CA ASN A 253 -20.34 6.17 -8.17
C ASN A 253 -20.42 5.01 -9.17
N TRP A 254 -21.54 4.30 -9.16
CA TRP A 254 -21.72 3.09 -9.99
C TRP A 254 -21.66 3.39 -11.50
N LEU A 255 -22.12 4.57 -11.94
CA LEU A 255 -22.02 4.95 -13.36
C LEU A 255 -20.55 5.16 -13.77
N LYS A 256 -19.77 5.83 -12.93
CA LYS A 256 -18.32 5.97 -13.17
C LYS A 256 -17.62 4.62 -13.12
N LEU A 257 -17.94 3.76 -12.18
CA LEU A 257 -17.39 2.41 -12.09
C LEU A 257 -17.68 1.59 -13.34
N ALA A 258 -18.94 1.56 -13.80
CA ALA A 258 -19.33 0.87 -15.03
C ALA A 258 -18.61 1.43 -16.24
N TRP A 259 -18.53 2.76 -16.37
CA TRP A 259 -17.80 3.42 -17.44
C TRP A 259 -16.31 3.04 -17.48
N HIS A 260 -15.62 3.10 -16.32
CA HIS A 260 -14.22 2.71 -16.22
C HIS A 260 -14.02 1.22 -16.47
N TRP A 261 -14.94 0.37 -16.00
CA TRP A 261 -14.90 -1.07 -16.26
C TRP A 261 -14.97 -1.37 -17.75
N LEU A 262 -15.87 -0.71 -18.48
CA LEU A 262 -15.98 -0.84 -19.95
C LEU A 262 -14.74 -0.35 -20.69
N ARG A 263 -14.06 0.69 -20.16
CA ARG A 263 -12.84 1.28 -20.74
C ARG A 263 -11.55 0.63 -20.27
N THR A 264 -11.60 -0.25 -19.28
CA THR A 264 -10.41 -1.01 -18.84
C THR A 264 -9.93 -1.87 -20.01
N PRO A 265 -8.66 -1.73 -20.43
CA PRO A 265 -8.15 -2.47 -21.57
C PRO A 265 -8.16 -3.98 -21.30
N ARG A 266 -8.48 -4.75 -22.31
CA ARG A 266 -8.31 -6.20 -22.34
C ARG A 266 -7.02 -6.47 -23.10
N PHE A 267 -6.09 -7.15 -22.45
CA PHE A 267 -4.80 -7.47 -23.06
C PHE A 267 -4.91 -8.80 -23.83
N ASP A 268 -4.62 -8.72 -25.12
CA ASP A 268 -4.69 -9.89 -26.00
C ASP A 268 -3.36 -10.65 -26.02
N PRO A 269 -3.34 -11.96 -25.68
CA PRO A 269 -2.11 -12.75 -25.63
C PRO A 269 -1.31 -12.79 -26.95
N PHE A 270 -1.97 -12.79 -28.11
CA PHE A 270 -1.27 -12.77 -29.40
C PHE A 270 -0.49 -11.47 -29.61
N THR A 271 -1.14 -10.35 -29.35
CA THR A 271 -0.49 -9.03 -29.41
C THR A 271 0.67 -8.96 -28.42
N MET A 272 0.46 -9.38 -27.17
CA MET A 272 1.48 -9.39 -26.14
C MET A 272 2.71 -10.23 -26.52
N THR A 273 2.47 -11.41 -27.14
CA THR A 273 3.54 -12.29 -27.62
C THR A 273 4.33 -11.64 -28.75
N ASN A 274 3.64 -11.05 -29.73
CA ASN A 274 4.28 -10.39 -30.88
C ASN A 274 5.09 -9.15 -30.48
N GLU A 275 4.63 -8.40 -29.48
CA GLU A 275 5.31 -7.23 -28.93
C GLU A 275 6.36 -7.57 -27.88
N ASN A 276 6.37 -8.82 -27.41
CA ASN A 276 7.22 -9.30 -26.30
C ASN A 276 7.05 -8.44 -25.04
N ARG A 277 5.79 -8.18 -24.63
CA ARG A 277 5.41 -7.40 -23.45
C ARG A 277 4.56 -8.22 -22.50
N GLY A 278 4.62 -7.92 -21.20
CA GLY A 278 3.88 -8.64 -20.17
C GLY A 278 2.98 -7.72 -19.34
N VAL A 279 1.88 -8.29 -18.85
CA VAL A 279 1.00 -7.64 -17.87
C VAL A 279 0.87 -8.56 -16.66
N LEU A 280 1.11 -8.02 -15.49
CA LEU A 280 1.02 -8.69 -14.19
C LEU A 280 0.09 -7.89 -13.31
N ALA A 281 -0.69 -8.56 -12.48
CA ALA A 281 -1.60 -7.92 -11.54
C ALA A 281 -1.64 -8.70 -10.24
N PHE A 282 -1.78 -8.02 -9.11
CA PHE A 282 -1.91 -8.66 -7.81
C PHE A 282 -2.76 -7.83 -6.83
N ASN A 283 -3.23 -8.53 -5.80
CA ASN A 283 -3.82 -7.95 -4.61
C ASN A 283 -3.08 -8.49 -3.40
N LEU A 284 -2.45 -7.59 -2.63
CA LEU A 284 -1.59 -7.95 -1.50
C LEU A 284 -2.31 -8.77 -0.42
N SER A 285 -3.64 -8.64 -0.28
CA SER A 285 -4.39 -9.39 0.74
C SER A 285 -4.34 -10.91 0.56
N TYR A 286 -4.08 -11.40 -0.65
CA TYR A 286 -3.89 -12.84 -0.89
C TYR A 286 -2.46 -13.32 -0.56
N LEU A 287 -1.48 -12.41 -0.38
CA LEU A 287 -0.14 -12.78 0.09
C LEU A 287 -0.16 -13.35 1.52
N PHE A 288 -1.18 -13.03 2.29
CA PHE A 288 -1.38 -13.62 3.62
C PHE A 288 -1.71 -15.13 3.61
N ASP A 289 -1.98 -15.72 2.45
CA ASP A 289 -2.09 -17.17 2.28
C ASP A 289 -0.73 -17.82 2.01
N GLU A 290 0.28 -17.00 1.64
CA GLU A 290 1.67 -17.39 1.38
C GLU A 290 2.57 -16.86 2.53
N MET A 291 2.37 -17.40 3.73
CA MET A 291 3.00 -16.92 4.96
C MET A 291 4.53 -16.89 4.87
N ASP A 292 5.13 -17.94 4.31
CA ASP A 292 6.60 -18.03 4.16
C ASP A 292 7.14 -16.89 3.29
N LEU A 293 6.42 -16.54 2.21
CA LEU A 293 6.81 -15.45 1.33
C LEU A 293 6.65 -14.08 2.03
N ALA A 294 5.58 -13.92 2.81
CA ALA A 294 5.37 -12.70 3.60
C ALA A 294 6.46 -12.51 4.65
N GLU A 295 6.88 -13.59 5.30
CA GLU A 295 7.95 -13.58 6.31
C GLU A 295 9.32 -13.21 5.69
N VAL A 296 9.67 -13.80 4.55
CA VAL A 296 10.89 -13.47 3.77
C VAL A 296 10.87 -12.01 3.36
N ALA A 297 9.74 -11.51 2.82
CA ALA A 297 9.60 -10.13 2.40
C ALA A 297 9.78 -9.15 3.58
N LEU A 298 9.13 -9.42 4.71
CA LEU A 298 9.28 -8.60 5.92
C LEU A 298 10.73 -8.61 6.44
N ALA A 299 11.40 -9.77 6.45
CA ALA A 299 12.78 -9.87 6.89
C ALA A 299 13.72 -9.03 5.99
N GLU A 300 13.59 -9.12 4.66
CA GLU A 300 14.37 -8.31 3.72
C GLU A 300 14.14 -6.82 3.90
N LEU A 301 12.88 -6.41 4.01
CA LEU A 301 12.48 -5.00 4.11
C LEU A 301 12.95 -4.36 5.42
N PHE A 302 12.74 -5.03 6.56
CA PHE A 302 13.19 -4.52 7.85
C PHE A 302 14.71 -4.56 7.99
N GLY A 303 15.37 -5.59 7.46
CA GLY A 303 16.83 -5.61 7.35
C GLY A 303 17.39 -4.47 6.48
N GLY A 304 16.71 -4.13 5.38
CA GLY A 304 17.07 -2.95 4.56
C GLY A 304 16.89 -1.62 5.31
N LEU A 305 15.87 -1.53 6.14
CA LEU A 305 15.62 -0.36 7.00
C LEU A 305 16.71 -0.22 8.08
N GLU A 306 17.10 -1.32 8.73
CA GLU A 306 18.16 -1.34 9.75
C GLU A 306 19.53 -0.98 9.16
N ARG A 307 19.83 -1.38 7.92
CA ARG A 307 21.07 -1.00 7.23
C ARG A 307 21.05 0.41 6.64
N GLY A 308 19.95 1.15 6.77
CA GLY A 308 19.79 2.49 6.19
C GLY A 308 19.67 2.51 4.67
N GLU A 309 19.36 1.39 4.03
CA GLU A 309 19.11 1.25 2.59
C GLU A 309 17.68 1.65 2.21
N LEU A 310 16.77 1.51 3.16
CA LEU A 310 15.38 1.97 3.08
C LEU A 310 15.11 2.93 4.23
N HIS A 311 14.17 3.84 4.03
CA HIS A 311 13.82 4.86 5.01
C HIS A 311 12.31 4.91 5.22
N ALA A 312 11.88 5.26 6.43
CA ALA A 312 10.48 5.50 6.73
C ALA A 312 9.90 6.58 5.78
N LEU A 313 8.65 6.43 5.43
CA LEU A 313 7.95 7.36 4.55
C LEU A 313 7.54 8.62 5.31
N PRO A 314 7.40 9.78 4.63
CA PRO A 314 6.75 10.94 5.22
C PRO A 314 5.39 10.54 5.81
N THR A 315 5.16 10.82 7.09
CA THR A 315 3.99 10.35 7.82
C THR A 315 3.20 11.53 8.39
N GLN A 316 1.88 11.50 8.19
CA GLN A 316 0.92 12.42 8.80
C GLN A 316 0.10 11.65 9.84
N THR A 317 0.04 12.13 11.06
CA THR A 317 -0.73 11.50 12.13
C THR A 317 -2.08 12.16 12.34
N LEU A 318 -3.06 11.35 12.74
CA LEU A 318 -4.39 11.77 13.19
C LEU A 318 -4.77 10.91 14.39
N PRO A 319 -5.53 11.45 15.36
CA PRO A 319 -6.11 10.62 16.41
C PRO A 319 -6.98 9.49 15.85
N PHE A 320 -7.05 8.36 16.54
CA PHE A 320 -7.87 7.21 16.15
C PHE A 320 -9.35 7.58 15.89
N GLU A 321 -9.87 8.50 16.69
CA GLU A 321 -11.21 9.05 16.57
C GLU A 321 -11.47 9.76 15.24
N GLU A 322 -10.41 10.25 14.60
CA GLU A 322 -10.48 10.95 13.31
C GLU A 322 -10.35 10.01 12.10
N VAL A 323 -10.63 8.72 12.25
CA VAL A 323 -10.55 7.73 11.17
C VAL A 323 -11.31 8.14 9.91
N ALA A 324 -12.47 8.78 10.05
CA ALA A 324 -13.25 9.29 8.91
C ALA A 324 -12.52 10.42 8.16
N GLU A 325 -11.80 11.28 8.89
CA GLU A 325 -10.96 12.33 8.30
C GLU A 325 -9.72 11.75 7.61
N ALA A 326 -9.09 10.75 8.20
CA ALA A 326 -7.97 10.02 7.57
C ALA A 326 -8.37 9.46 6.20
N HIS A 327 -9.52 8.79 6.12
CA HIS A 327 -10.08 8.29 4.86
C HIS A 327 -10.40 9.42 3.87
N ARG A 328 -10.92 10.55 4.35
CA ARG A 328 -11.23 11.72 3.51
C ARG A 328 -9.97 12.33 2.90
N ARG A 329 -8.92 12.54 3.71
CA ARG A 329 -7.62 13.05 3.23
C ARG A 329 -6.99 12.12 2.21
N LEU A 330 -6.94 10.82 2.50
CA LEU A 330 -6.38 9.85 1.57
C LEU A 330 -7.16 9.81 0.24
N HIS A 331 -8.49 9.81 0.31
CA HIS A 331 -9.35 9.74 -0.87
C HIS A 331 -9.34 11.05 -1.70
N SER A 332 -8.97 12.19 -1.12
CA SER A 332 -8.80 13.44 -1.87
C SER A 332 -7.63 13.38 -2.85
N GLY A 333 -6.66 12.50 -2.61
CA GLY A 333 -5.41 12.39 -3.36
C GLY A 333 -4.42 13.54 -3.07
N ALA A 334 -4.67 14.37 -2.05
CA ALA A 334 -3.77 15.45 -1.66
C ALA A 334 -2.61 14.98 -0.76
N SER A 335 -2.78 13.84 -0.09
CA SER A 335 -1.78 13.30 0.84
C SER A 335 -0.44 12.99 0.17
N VAL A 336 0.62 13.07 0.96
CA VAL A 336 1.99 12.66 0.63
C VAL A 336 2.39 11.57 1.62
N GLY A 337 3.08 10.53 1.16
CA GLY A 337 3.51 9.43 2.02
C GLY A 337 2.35 8.69 2.65
N LYS A 338 2.37 8.55 3.98
CA LYS A 338 1.41 7.75 4.76
C LYS A 338 0.58 8.60 5.71
N ILE A 339 -0.66 8.18 5.92
CA ILE A 339 -1.51 8.65 7.02
C ILE A 339 -1.53 7.54 8.06
N VAL A 340 -1.36 7.90 9.32
CA VAL A 340 -1.36 6.96 10.46
C VAL A 340 -2.30 7.46 11.54
N LEU A 341 -3.18 6.59 12.00
CA LEU A 341 -4.00 6.83 13.19
C LEU A 341 -3.16 6.52 14.44
N THR A 342 -3.23 7.38 15.43
CA THR A 342 -2.49 7.21 16.69
C THR A 342 -3.44 6.99 17.86
N LEU A 343 -3.04 6.10 18.78
CA LEU A 343 -3.70 5.88 20.04
C LEU A 343 -2.77 6.35 21.18
N PRO A 344 -3.30 6.93 22.25
CA PRO A 344 -2.49 7.36 23.41
C PRO A 344 -1.80 6.18 24.08
N GLU A 345 -0.71 6.46 24.77
CA GLU A 345 -0.13 5.54 25.76
C GLU A 345 -1.07 5.55 26.98
N GLU A 346 -1.63 4.40 27.34
CA GLU A 346 -2.34 4.23 28.60
C GLU A 346 -1.37 4.05 29.77
#